data_8e6bc16d232cecf2083e9597eeb26bb0
#
_entry.id   8e6bc16d232cecf2083e9597eeb26bb0
#
_cell.length_a   1.000
_cell.length_b   1.000
_cell.length_c   1.000
_cell.angle_alpha   90.00
_cell.angle_beta   90.00
_cell.angle_gamma   90.00
#
_symmetry.space_group_name_H-M   'P 1'
#
loop_
_entity.id
_entity.type
_entity.pdbx_description
1 polymer ?
#
loop_
_entity_poly.entity_id
_entity_poly.type
_entity_poly.pdbx_seq_one_letter_code
_entity_poly.pdbx_strand_id
1 'polypeptide(L)'
;TSIFFVPNNKLAFPFNPRKYLKLHNMSLPLRNPPNPSRHPTPPFATPQSLSEWLRPRLPYDSFASWGVKPGTKNVHNLWLEIAEGETSLADSTPPVRTVEVVIVRIIRSDNKMLVESHQELSNGAVRYRSRPLSEKMKPGESVEAAVFRAVKEELGSIIKSTDSGNSNLGNLDSDQDSNNISGIIKILPGSYVKKVEERVSASYPGLPACYLLHTVDAEVAGLP
;
A
#
# COMPACT_ATOMS: atom_id res chain seq x y z
N THR A 1 -7.73 -11.15 -7.77
CA THR A 1 -6.47 -11.56 -7.10
C THR A 1 -6.64 -12.97 -6.55
N SER A 2 -5.68 -13.87 -6.80
CA SER A 2 -5.65 -15.21 -6.20
C SER A 2 -4.69 -15.22 -5.02
N ILE A 3 -5.11 -15.84 -3.92
CA ILE A 3 -4.31 -15.95 -2.70
C ILE A 3 -4.11 -17.42 -2.31
N PHE A 4 -2.98 -17.75 -1.68
CA PHE A 4 -2.71 -19.08 -1.15
C PHE A 4 -1.71 -19.04 0.00
N PHE A 5 -1.66 -20.13 0.77
CA PHE A 5 -0.72 -20.27 1.87
C PHE A 5 0.59 -20.95 1.44
N VAL A 6 1.71 -20.36 1.81
CA VAL A 6 3.07 -20.90 1.57
C VAL A 6 3.81 -21.07 2.90
N PRO A 7 4.77 -22.02 2.99
CA PRO A 7 5.62 -22.15 4.17
C PRO A 7 6.36 -20.84 4.45
N ASN A 8 6.25 -20.32 5.67
CA ASN A 8 6.82 -19.03 6.08
C ASN A 8 8.36 -18.95 5.94
N ASN A 9 9.04 -20.08 6.05
CA ASN A 9 10.51 -20.19 5.91
C ASN A 9 11.03 -20.12 4.47
N LYS A 10 10.16 -20.16 3.45
CA LYS A 10 10.55 -20.09 2.01
C LYS A 10 10.51 -18.68 1.43
N LEU A 11 10.00 -17.71 2.17
CA LEU A 11 9.93 -16.32 1.73
C LEU A 11 11.12 -15.52 2.23
N ALA A 12 12.33 -15.93 1.88
CA ALA A 12 13.41 -14.98 1.69
C ALA A 12 13.00 -14.12 0.49
N PHE A 13 12.43 -12.94 0.74
CA PHE A 13 12.20 -11.99 -0.34
C PHE A 13 13.51 -11.81 -1.08
N PRO A 14 13.56 -12.01 -2.41
CA PRO A 14 14.76 -11.73 -3.17
C PRO A 14 14.96 -10.22 -3.15
N PHE A 15 15.60 -9.75 -2.10
CA PHE A 15 16.18 -8.43 -2.06
C PHE A 15 17.28 -8.39 -3.11
N ASN A 16 17.03 -7.72 -4.22
CA ASN A 16 18.09 -7.35 -5.14
C ASN A 16 18.71 -6.02 -4.64
N PRO A 17 19.83 -6.04 -3.89
CA PRO A 17 20.41 -4.85 -3.29
C PRO A 17 21.18 -3.98 -4.30
N ARG A 18 21.10 -4.28 -5.60
CA ARG A 18 21.95 -3.65 -6.61
C ARG A 18 21.14 -2.73 -7.54
N LYS A 19 20.71 -1.59 -7.02
CA LYS A 19 20.51 -0.33 -7.76
C LYS A 19 20.19 0.79 -6.77
N TYR A 20 21.12 1.04 -5.84
CA TYR A 20 21.05 2.24 -5.00
C TYR A 20 21.65 3.40 -5.79
N LEU A 21 20.83 4.36 -6.17
CA LEU A 21 21.30 5.73 -6.38
C LEU A 21 21.68 6.25 -4.99
N LYS A 22 22.98 6.50 -4.76
CA LYS A 22 23.46 7.27 -3.62
C LYS A 22 22.91 8.68 -3.78
N LEU A 23 21.79 8.98 -3.14
CA LEU A 23 21.40 10.35 -2.88
C LEU A 23 22.34 10.89 -1.80
N HIS A 24 23.19 11.85 -2.19
CA HIS A 24 24.05 12.58 -1.29
C HIS A 24 23.17 13.28 -0.24
N ASN A 25 23.57 13.13 1.03
CA ASN A 25 23.11 13.82 2.22
C ASN A 25 22.16 15.01 1.98
N MET A 26 20.88 14.74 1.89
CA MET A 26 19.84 15.74 2.08
C MET A 26 19.23 15.50 3.45
N SER A 27 19.65 16.28 4.41
CA SER A 27 18.94 16.41 5.70
C SER A 27 17.51 16.85 5.40
N LEU A 28 16.57 15.94 5.54
CA LEU A 28 15.15 16.30 5.49
C LEU A 28 14.87 17.21 6.69
N PRO A 29 14.35 18.44 6.50
CA PRO A 29 13.94 19.25 7.62
C PRO A 29 12.85 18.51 8.39
N LEU A 30 13.06 18.33 9.71
CA LEU A 30 12.03 17.88 10.64
C LEU A 30 10.85 18.85 10.55
N ARG A 31 9.82 18.45 9.83
CA ARG A 31 8.56 19.17 9.79
C ARG A 31 7.82 18.91 11.10
N ASN A 32 7.49 19.98 11.83
CA ASN A 32 6.56 19.91 12.96
C ASN A 32 5.26 19.21 12.52
N PRO A 33 4.62 18.42 13.40
CA PRO A 33 3.39 17.73 13.06
C PRO A 33 2.32 18.76 12.66
N PRO A 34 1.61 18.53 11.54
CA PRO A 34 0.58 19.45 11.09
C PRO A 34 -0.58 19.49 12.09
N ASN A 35 -1.09 20.70 12.32
CA ASN A 35 -2.28 20.94 13.11
C ASN A 35 -3.49 20.18 12.53
N PRO A 36 -4.25 19.37 13.30
CA PRO A 36 -5.24 18.42 12.80
C PRO A 36 -6.53 19.03 12.20
N SER A 37 -6.62 20.33 12.01
CA SER A 37 -7.87 21.01 11.61
C SER A 37 -7.91 21.62 10.21
N ARG A 38 -6.93 21.32 9.34
CA ARG A 38 -7.00 21.67 7.90
C ARG A 38 -6.60 20.47 7.06
N HIS A 39 -7.53 19.92 6.28
CA HIS A 39 -7.18 19.09 5.13
C HIS A 39 -6.22 19.92 4.26
N PRO A 40 -4.96 19.50 4.06
CA PRO A 40 -4.05 20.24 3.21
C PRO A 40 -4.64 20.25 1.81
N THR A 41 -4.89 21.44 1.26
CA THR A 41 -5.25 21.59 -0.14
C THR A 41 -4.19 20.87 -0.98
N PRO A 42 -4.55 19.98 -1.91
CA PRO A 42 -3.57 19.30 -2.74
C PRO A 42 -2.65 20.35 -3.39
N PRO A 43 -1.34 20.15 -3.44
CA PRO A 43 -0.40 21.13 -3.99
C PRO A 43 -0.64 21.40 -5.48
N PHE A 44 -1.44 20.54 -6.14
CA PHE A 44 -1.81 20.66 -7.55
C PHE A 44 -3.34 20.67 -7.69
N ALA A 45 -3.88 21.76 -8.25
CA ALA A 45 -5.32 21.91 -8.41
C ALA A 45 -5.91 20.90 -9.41
N THR A 46 -5.16 20.48 -10.41
CA THR A 46 -5.60 19.58 -11.47
C THR A 46 -4.50 18.59 -11.89
N PRO A 47 -4.85 17.45 -12.50
CA PRO A 47 -3.88 16.56 -13.12
C PRO A 47 -2.99 17.27 -14.14
N GLN A 48 -3.53 18.26 -14.87
CA GLN A 48 -2.79 19.03 -15.84
C GLN A 48 -1.68 19.86 -15.18
N SER A 49 -1.97 20.56 -14.08
CA SER A 49 -0.96 21.33 -13.36
C SER A 49 0.16 20.45 -12.79
N LEU A 50 -0.19 19.24 -12.32
CA LEU A 50 0.81 18.24 -11.92
C LEU A 50 1.65 17.77 -13.13
N SER A 51 1.05 17.52 -14.27
CA SER A 51 1.75 17.11 -15.50
C SER A 51 2.76 18.17 -15.96
N GLU A 52 2.36 19.43 -15.97
CA GLU A 52 3.23 20.57 -16.35
C GLU A 52 4.40 20.72 -15.39
N TRP A 53 4.16 20.50 -14.08
CA TRP A 53 5.21 20.54 -13.07
C TRP A 53 6.20 19.37 -13.18
N LEU A 54 5.72 18.15 -13.49
CA LEU A 54 6.55 16.96 -13.62
C LEU A 54 7.41 16.94 -14.89
N ARG A 55 6.86 17.43 -16.01
CA ARG A 55 7.47 17.34 -17.34
C ARG A 55 8.91 17.83 -17.41
N PRO A 56 9.30 18.99 -16.86
CA PRO A 56 10.68 19.46 -16.90
C PRO A 56 11.60 18.78 -15.86
N ARG A 57 11.03 17.98 -14.94
CA ARG A 57 11.73 17.39 -13.80
C ARG A 57 12.01 15.89 -13.93
N LEU A 58 11.41 15.26 -14.95
CA LEU A 58 11.55 13.81 -15.18
C LEU A 58 12.15 13.55 -16.59
N PRO A 59 12.86 12.40 -16.78
CA PRO A 59 13.31 11.99 -18.11
C PRO A 59 12.11 11.83 -19.05
N TYR A 60 12.20 12.44 -20.23
CA TYR A 60 11.11 12.47 -21.20
C TYR A 60 10.55 11.09 -21.54
N ASP A 61 11.41 10.14 -21.90
CA ASP A 61 10.99 8.79 -22.31
C ASP A 61 10.30 8.03 -21.16
N SER A 62 10.78 8.23 -19.92
CA SER A 62 10.18 7.63 -18.74
C SER A 62 8.78 8.19 -18.49
N PHE A 63 8.63 9.51 -18.55
CA PHE A 63 7.36 10.20 -18.33
C PHE A 63 6.36 9.88 -19.44
N ALA A 64 6.78 9.80 -20.70
CA ALA A 64 5.94 9.43 -21.84
C ALA A 64 5.41 7.99 -21.75
N SER A 65 6.04 7.13 -20.97
CA SER A 65 5.60 5.73 -20.77
C SER A 65 4.45 5.58 -19.77
N TRP A 66 4.12 6.65 -19.00
CA TRP A 66 3.10 6.60 -17.97
C TRP A 66 1.69 6.39 -18.53
N GLY A 67 1.01 5.34 -18.05
CA GLY A 67 -0.32 4.94 -18.53
C GLY A 67 -0.32 4.26 -19.90
N VAL A 68 0.85 4.14 -20.56
CA VAL A 68 1.01 3.49 -21.87
C VAL A 68 1.63 2.11 -21.70
N LYS A 69 2.75 2.03 -20.97
CA LYS A 69 3.43 0.77 -20.70
C LYS A 69 2.59 -0.08 -19.73
N PRO A 70 2.37 -1.39 -20.01
CA PRO A 70 1.62 -2.27 -19.11
C PRO A 70 2.15 -2.24 -17.68
N GLY A 71 1.24 -2.10 -16.69
CA GLY A 71 1.56 -2.01 -15.28
C GLY A 71 1.99 -0.63 -14.79
N THR A 72 2.04 0.39 -15.67
CA THR A 72 2.26 1.79 -15.27
C THR A 72 0.93 2.51 -15.05
N LYS A 73 0.96 3.52 -14.18
CA LYS A 73 -0.15 4.44 -13.93
C LYS A 73 0.10 5.76 -14.66
N ASN A 74 -0.95 6.52 -14.93
CA ASN A 74 -0.86 7.84 -15.57
C ASN A 74 -0.80 8.97 -14.53
N VAL A 75 -0.66 10.21 -15.01
CA VAL A 75 -0.60 11.41 -14.16
C VAL A 75 -1.88 11.62 -13.34
N HIS A 76 -3.04 11.28 -13.89
CA HIS A 76 -4.32 11.39 -13.18
C HIS A 76 -4.35 10.46 -11.95
N ASN A 77 -3.83 9.23 -12.06
CA ASN A 77 -3.71 8.34 -10.92
C ASN A 77 -2.79 8.91 -9.84
N LEU A 78 -1.65 9.50 -10.22
CA LEU A 78 -0.75 10.12 -9.24
C LEU A 78 -1.39 11.33 -8.56
N TRP A 79 -2.13 12.14 -9.32
CA TRP A 79 -2.86 13.28 -8.81
C TRP A 79 -3.91 12.86 -7.77
N LEU A 80 -4.67 11.78 -8.04
CA LEU A 80 -5.62 11.21 -7.08
C LEU A 80 -4.90 10.74 -5.81
N GLU A 81 -3.82 9.98 -5.94
CA GLU A 81 -3.02 9.52 -4.79
C GLU A 81 -2.52 10.68 -3.92
N ILE A 82 -2.17 11.82 -4.54
CA ILE A 82 -1.76 13.04 -3.81
C ILE A 82 -2.97 13.72 -3.18
N ALA A 83 -4.09 13.83 -3.90
CA ALA A 83 -5.31 14.47 -3.41
C ALA A 83 -5.90 13.71 -2.21
N GLU A 84 -5.82 12.39 -2.22
CA GLU A 84 -6.23 11.50 -1.13
C GLU A 84 -5.21 11.43 0.01
N GLY A 85 -4.02 12.04 -0.18
CA GLY A 85 -2.95 12.07 0.81
C GLY A 85 -2.20 10.74 0.96
N GLU A 86 -2.43 9.76 0.09
CA GLU A 86 -1.74 8.46 0.08
C GLU A 86 -0.28 8.57 -0.33
N THR A 87 0.10 9.68 -0.95
CA THR A 87 1.46 9.96 -1.38
C THR A 87 1.76 11.46 -1.34
N SER A 88 3.03 11.80 -1.20
CA SER A 88 3.52 13.17 -1.33
C SER A 88 4.65 13.25 -2.34
N LEU A 89 4.88 14.45 -2.89
CA LEU A 89 6.02 14.75 -3.75
C LEU A 89 6.89 15.81 -3.08
N ALA A 90 8.19 15.52 -2.94
CA ALA A 90 9.17 16.53 -2.59
C ALA A 90 9.50 17.39 -3.82
N ASP A 91 9.61 18.72 -3.62
CA ASP A 91 10.03 19.64 -4.68
C ASP A 91 11.56 19.58 -4.84
N SER A 92 11.98 18.63 -5.65
CA SER A 92 13.37 18.36 -6.01
C SER A 92 13.48 18.03 -7.50
N THR A 93 14.70 17.87 -8.01
CA THR A 93 14.95 17.48 -9.41
C THR A 93 15.93 16.31 -9.44
N PRO A 94 15.44 15.07 -9.73
CA PRO A 94 14.03 14.70 -9.92
C PRO A 94 13.22 14.78 -8.60
N PRO A 95 11.88 14.92 -8.70
CA PRO A 95 11.00 14.86 -7.52
C PRO A 95 11.09 13.50 -6.87
N VAL A 96 10.92 13.45 -5.54
CA VAL A 96 10.87 12.19 -4.78
C VAL A 96 9.45 11.95 -4.29
N ARG A 97 8.87 10.83 -4.67
CA ARG A 97 7.56 10.38 -4.19
C ARG A 97 7.72 9.63 -2.87
N THR A 98 6.98 10.04 -1.83
CA THR A 98 6.94 9.33 -0.55
C THR A 98 5.62 8.61 -0.38
N VAL A 99 5.67 7.35 0.05
CA VAL A 99 4.50 6.47 0.26
C VAL A 99 4.68 5.71 1.55
N GLU A 100 3.66 5.74 2.42
CA GLU A 100 3.57 4.84 3.57
C GLU A 100 2.76 3.60 3.18
N VAL A 101 3.28 2.42 3.56
CA VAL A 101 2.66 1.13 3.21
C VAL A 101 2.66 0.23 4.43
N VAL A 102 1.50 -0.31 4.77
CA VAL A 102 1.40 -1.42 5.71
C VAL A 102 1.58 -2.75 4.96
N ILE A 103 2.39 -3.64 5.52
CA ILE A 103 2.60 -5.01 5.04
C ILE A 103 2.12 -5.94 6.14
N VAL A 104 1.08 -6.71 5.84
CA VAL A 104 0.47 -7.64 6.79
C VAL A 104 0.88 -9.05 6.42
N ARG A 105 1.74 -9.66 7.22
CA ARG A 105 2.08 -11.08 7.08
C ARG A 105 1.06 -11.90 7.87
N ILE A 106 0.07 -12.44 7.18
CA ILE A 106 -0.98 -13.26 7.81
C ILE A 106 -0.44 -14.67 7.95
N ILE A 107 -0.22 -15.08 9.20
CA ILE A 107 0.40 -16.35 9.57
C ILE A 107 -0.67 -17.28 10.14
N ARG A 108 -0.75 -18.48 9.60
CA ARG A 108 -1.62 -19.54 10.08
C ARG A 108 -0.90 -20.43 11.11
N SER A 109 -1.65 -21.11 11.96
CA SER A 109 -1.12 -21.95 13.04
C SER A 109 -0.14 -23.07 12.59
N ASP A 110 -0.23 -23.51 11.32
CA ASP A 110 0.71 -24.44 10.70
C ASP A 110 1.99 -23.78 10.15
N ASN A 111 2.27 -22.54 10.58
CA ASN A 111 3.41 -21.73 10.16
C ASN A 111 3.47 -21.47 8.64
N LYS A 112 2.32 -21.36 8.00
CA LYS A 112 2.22 -20.89 6.62
C LYS A 112 1.78 -19.44 6.58
N MET A 113 2.27 -18.72 5.59
CA MET A 113 1.94 -17.33 5.36
C MET A 113 1.04 -17.18 4.14
N LEU A 114 0.01 -16.34 4.25
CA LEU A 114 -0.85 -15.96 3.14
C LEU A 114 -0.11 -15.04 2.19
N VAL A 115 -0.15 -15.36 0.90
CA VAL A 115 0.45 -14.53 -0.15
C VAL A 115 -0.52 -14.31 -1.29
N GLU A 116 -0.43 -13.14 -1.91
CA GLU A 116 -1.02 -12.86 -3.20
C GLU A 116 -0.23 -13.64 -4.26
N SER A 117 -0.90 -14.54 -4.97
CA SER A 117 -0.30 -15.39 -6.01
C SER A 117 0.00 -14.60 -7.27
N HIS A 118 -1.06 -14.05 -7.83
CA HIS A 118 -1.01 -13.31 -9.07
C HIS A 118 -2.13 -12.28 -9.15
N GLN A 119 -1.89 -11.30 -9.97
CA GLN A 119 -2.83 -10.27 -10.34
C GLN A 119 -3.11 -10.38 -11.84
N GLU A 120 -4.36 -10.48 -12.22
CA GLU A 120 -4.78 -10.32 -13.60
C GLU A 120 -4.90 -8.82 -13.91
N LEU A 121 -4.20 -8.38 -14.94
CA LEU A 121 -4.23 -7.00 -15.40
C LEU A 121 -5.40 -6.79 -16.37
N SER A 122 -5.81 -5.55 -16.58
CA SER A 122 -6.93 -5.18 -17.47
C SER A 122 -6.76 -5.63 -18.93
N ASN A 123 -5.54 -5.94 -19.34
CA ASN A 123 -5.21 -6.47 -20.67
C ASN A 123 -5.15 -8.00 -20.73
N GLY A 124 -5.62 -8.72 -19.68
CA GLY A 124 -5.57 -10.17 -19.56
C GLY A 124 -4.19 -10.74 -19.19
N ALA A 125 -3.16 -9.93 -19.04
CA ALA A 125 -1.85 -10.41 -18.62
C ALA A 125 -1.85 -10.77 -17.14
N VAL A 126 -1.19 -11.89 -16.79
CA VAL A 126 -1.04 -12.35 -15.41
C VAL A 126 0.31 -11.91 -14.86
N ARG A 127 0.27 -11.22 -13.71
CA ARG A 127 1.46 -10.81 -12.99
C ARG A 127 1.59 -11.61 -11.69
N TYR A 128 2.56 -12.53 -11.65
CA TYR A 128 2.87 -13.27 -10.43
C TYR A 128 3.55 -12.38 -9.41
N ARG A 129 3.11 -12.45 -8.15
CA ARG A 129 3.59 -11.57 -7.09
C ARG A 129 4.22 -12.29 -5.90
N SER A 130 3.59 -13.34 -5.39
CA SER A 130 4.01 -14.08 -4.18
C SER A 130 4.39 -13.14 -3.02
N ARG A 131 3.52 -12.19 -2.71
CA ARG A 131 3.75 -11.15 -1.70
C ARG A 131 2.74 -11.27 -0.57
N PRO A 132 3.11 -10.88 0.66
CA PRO A 132 2.13 -10.65 1.72
C PRO A 132 1.17 -9.53 1.31
N LEU A 133 0.03 -9.49 2.00
CA LEU A 133 -0.92 -8.39 1.88
C LEU A 133 -0.21 -7.06 2.12
N SER A 134 -0.42 -6.09 1.25
CA SER A 134 0.20 -4.77 1.37
C SER A 134 -0.74 -3.69 0.86
N GLU A 135 -0.93 -2.64 1.68
CA GLU A 135 -1.85 -1.55 1.38
C GLU A 135 -1.21 -0.19 1.72
N LYS A 136 -1.54 0.85 0.94
CA LYS A 136 -1.11 2.21 1.26
C LYS A 136 -1.84 2.72 2.49
N MET A 137 -1.12 3.39 3.37
CA MET A 137 -1.72 4.02 4.53
C MET A 137 -2.34 5.37 4.16
N LYS A 138 -3.45 5.69 4.83
CA LYS A 138 -4.11 6.99 4.73
C LYS A 138 -3.42 8.02 5.65
N PRO A 139 -3.56 9.32 5.39
CA PRO A 139 -2.99 10.36 6.23
C PRO A 139 -3.45 10.23 7.69
N GLY A 140 -2.48 10.13 8.61
CA GLY A 140 -2.78 10.03 10.06
C GLY A 140 -3.35 8.68 10.51
N GLU A 141 -3.45 7.69 9.61
CA GLU A 141 -3.91 6.35 9.95
C GLU A 141 -2.85 5.63 10.81
N SER A 142 -3.29 5.01 11.90
CA SER A 142 -2.39 4.14 12.67
C SER A 142 -2.09 2.85 11.91
N VAL A 143 -0.95 2.21 12.23
CA VAL A 143 -0.59 0.90 11.63
C VAL A 143 -1.68 -0.14 11.88
N GLU A 144 -2.25 -0.15 13.09
CA GLU A 144 -3.32 -1.05 13.46
C GLU A 144 -4.59 -0.82 12.62
N ALA A 145 -5.03 0.43 12.47
CA ALA A 145 -6.17 0.78 11.63
C ALA A 145 -5.94 0.37 10.16
N ALA A 146 -4.73 0.61 9.64
CA ALA A 146 -4.34 0.22 8.29
C ALA A 146 -4.38 -1.31 8.09
N VAL A 147 -3.95 -2.09 9.10
CA VAL A 147 -4.05 -3.57 9.09
C VAL A 147 -5.49 -4.02 8.99
N PHE A 148 -6.37 -3.49 9.86
CA PHE A 148 -7.79 -3.86 9.85
C PHE A 148 -8.45 -3.51 8.53
N ARG A 149 -8.19 -2.31 8.01
CA ARG A 149 -8.73 -1.88 6.70
C ARG A 149 -8.21 -2.78 5.58
N ALA A 150 -6.92 -3.03 5.50
CA ALA A 150 -6.32 -3.87 4.46
C ALA A 150 -6.89 -5.29 4.45
N VAL A 151 -7.05 -5.91 5.63
CA VAL A 151 -7.66 -7.25 5.75
C VAL A 151 -9.14 -7.21 5.34
N LYS A 152 -9.89 -6.18 5.75
CA LYS A 152 -11.30 -6.02 5.37
C LYS A 152 -11.48 -5.87 3.87
N GLU A 153 -10.71 -4.99 3.24
CA GLU A 153 -10.83 -4.66 1.81
C GLU A 153 -10.41 -5.84 0.92
N GLU A 154 -9.33 -6.55 1.27
CA GLU A 154 -8.77 -7.61 0.43
C GLU A 154 -9.32 -9.01 0.74
N LEU A 155 -9.66 -9.29 1.99
CA LEU A 155 -10.03 -10.63 2.45
C LEU A 155 -11.45 -10.74 2.99
N GLY A 156 -12.16 -9.61 3.17
CA GLY A 156 -13.50 -9.61 3.77
C GLY A 156 -14.50 -10.54 3.07
N SER A 157 -14.40 -10.68 1.75
CA SER A 157 -15.29 -11.55 0.96
C SER A 157 -15.05 -13.06 1.15
N ILE A 158 -13.88 -13.44 1.65
CA ILE A 158 -13.49 -14.86 1.83
C ILE A 158 -13.44 -15.29 3.30
N ILE A 159 -13.46 -14.34 4.23
CA ILE A 159 -13.56 -14.62 5.65
C ILE A 159 -14.98 -15.11 5.93
N LYS A 160 -15.11 -16.36 6.39
CA LYS A 160 -16.39 -16.91 6.79
C LYS A 160 -16.79 -16.30 8.12
N SER A 161 -17.94 -15.63 8.16
CA SER A 161 -18.56 -15.21 9.41
C SER A 161 -18.82 -16.44 10.28
N THR A 162 -18.28 -16.49 11.47
CA THR A 162 -18.48 -17.58 12.45
C THR A 162 -19.86 -17.54 13.10
N ASP A 163 -20.76 -16.68 12.66
CA ASP A 163 -22.13 -16.63 13.12
C ASP A 163 -23.00 -17.71 12.49
N SER A 164 -22.93 -18.90 13.05
CA SER A 164 -23.99 -19.90 12.94
C SER A 164 -25.06 -19.58 13.99
N GLY A 165 -26.11 -18.86 13.59
CA GLY A 165 -27.35 -18.83 14.36
C GLY A 165 -27.89 -17.47 14.77
N ASN A 166 -28.49 -16.75 13.88
CA ASN A 166 -29.87 -16.26 13.98
C ASN A 166 -30.24 -15.43 12.73
N SER A 167 -31.00 -16.03 11.84
CA SER A 167 -31.63 -15.34 10.71
C SER A 167 -32.82 -14.52 11.24
N ASN A 168 -32.63 -13.20 11.40
CA ASN A 168 -33.74 -12.25 11.30
C ASN A 168 -33.27 -11.04 10.47
N LEU A 169 -33.90 -10.92 9.29
CA LEU A 169 -33.80 -9.78 8.40
C LEU A 169 -34.19 -8.49 9.12
N GLY A 170 -33.39 -7.46 9.01
CA GLY A 170 -33.78 -6.09 9.33
C GLY A 170 -32.57 -5.17 9.42
N ASN A 171 -32.41 -4.29 8.41
CA ASN A 171 -31.59 -3.08 8.36
C ASN A 171 -30.14 -3.17 8.88
N LEU A 172 -29.21 -3.24 7.93
CA LEU A 172 -27.77 -3.14 8.13
C LEU A 172 -27.38 -1.68 8.30
N ASP A 173 -27.18 -1.22 9.53
CA ASP A 173 -26.42 -0.03 9.84
C ASP A 173 -24.91 -0.35 9.72
N SER A 174 -24.19 0.48 8.99
CA SER A 174 -22.79 0.31 8.58
C SER A 174 -21.75 0.31 9.71
N ASP A 175 -22.14 0.57 10.95
CA ASP A 175 -21.24 0.70 12.10
C ASP A 175 -21.02 -0.61 12.89
N GLN A 176 -21.87 -1.63 12.70
CA GLN A 176 -21.71 -2.93 13.40
C GLN A 176 -20.68 -3.86 12.72
N ASP A 177 -20.44 -3.70 11.44
CA ASP A 177 -19.48 -4.52 10.68
C ASP A 177 -18.01 -4.32 11.11
N SER A 178 -17.68 -3.11 11.59
CA SER A 178 -16.32 -2.76 12.01
C SER A 178 -15.92 -3.47 13.32
N ASN A 179 -16.87 -3.72 14.23
CA ASN A 179 -16.60 -4.38 15.51
C ASN A 179 -16.44 -5.91 15.36
N ASN A 180 -17.09 -6.52 14.37
CA ASN A 180 -16.98 -7.95 14.12
C ASN A 180 -15.62 -8.35 13.53
N ILE A 181 -15.06 -7.53 12.66
CA ILE A 181 -13.76 -7.80 12.02
C ILE A 181 -12.59 -7.63 13.00
N SER A 182 -12.69 -6.69 13.96
CA SER A 182 -11.66 -6.51 15.00
C SER A 182 -11.48 -7.74 15.89
N GLY A 183 -12.55 -8.54 16.08
CA GLY A 183 -12.48 -9.78 16.86
C GLY A 183 -11.79 -10.94 16.17
N ILE A 184 -11.69 -10.91 14.83
CA ILE A 184 -11.10 -11.99 14.03
C ILE A 184 -9.65 -11.73 13.61
N ILE A 185 -9.16 -10.49 13.76
CA ILE A 185 -7.79 -10.10 13.42
C ILE A 185 -6.99 -9.89 14.69
N LYS A 186 -5.93 -10.65 14.86
CA LYS A 186 -5.00 -10.55 15.99
C LYS A 186 -3.61 -10.18 15.49
N ILE A 187 -3.17 -8.97 15.74
CA ILE A 187 -1.78 -8.55 15.49
C ILE A 187 -0.88 -9.20 16.54
N LEU A 188 0.21 -9.84 16.10
CA LEU A 188 1.13 -10.53 16.98
C LEU A 188 2.03 -9.51 17.70
N PRO A 189 2.07 -9.52 19.05
CA PRO A 189 2.91 -8.61 19.81
C PRO A 189 4.39 -8.71 19.44
N GLY A 190 5.08 -7.57 19.34
CA GLY A 190 6.50 -7.52 19.04
C GLY A 190 6.88 -7.80 17.58
N SER A 191 5.91 -8.03 16.70
CA SER A 191 6.15 -8.32 15.27
C SER A 191 6.39 -7.08 14.41
N TYR A 192 6.08 -5.89 14.92
CA TYR A 192 6.19 -4.65 14.17
C TYR A 192 7.63 -4.31 13.78
N VAL A 193 7.85 -4.06 12.48
CA VAL A 193 9.11 -3.59 11.93
C VAL A 193 8.85 -2.43 10.98
N LYS A 194 9.58 -1.32 11.17
CA LYS A 194 9.59 -0.19 10.24
C LYS A 194 10.86 -0.22 9.40
N LYS A 195 10.71 -0.09 8.08
CA LYS A 195 11.82 -0.02 7.13
C LYS A 195 11.59 1.11 6.13
N VAL A 196 12.67 1.78 5.74
CA VAL A 196 12.66 2.78 4.67
C VAL A 196 13.38 2.19 3.46
N GLU A 197 12.75 2.26 2.28
CA GLU A 197 13.32 1.81 1.02
C GLU A 197 13.23 2.88 -0.04
N GLU A 198 14.35 3.15 -0.69
CA GLU A 198 14.40 4.06 -1.84
C GLU A 198 14.56 3.24 -3.12
N ARG A 199 13.73 3.52 -4.10
CA ARG A 199 13.79 2.86 -5.42
C ARG A 199 13.06 3.69 -6.47
N VAL A 200 13.31 3.41 -7.74
CA VAL A 200 12.48 3.96 -8.81
C VAL A 200 11.10 3.31 -8.75
N SER A 201 10.06 4.12 -8.85
CA SER A 201 8.67 3.63 -8.84
C SER A 201 8.39 2.71 -10.03
N ALA A 202 7.85 1.52 -9.77
CA ALA A 202 7.41 0.63 -10.84
C ALA A 202 6.14 1.16 -11.55
N SER A 203 5.25 1.82 -10.78
CA SER A 203 4.02 2.40 -11.31
C SER A 203 4.24 3.70 -12.07
N TYR A 204 5.31 4.43 -11.75
CA TYR A 204 5.67 5.72 -12.32
C TYR A 204 7.14 5.69 -12.73
N PRO A 205 7.50 5.08 -13.88
CA PRO A 205 8.89 4.97 -14.33
C PRO A 205 9.61 6.32 -14.35
N GLY A 206 10.86 6.35 -13.92
CA GLY A 206 11.67 7.57 -13.83
C GLY A 206 11.41 8.43 -12.59
N LEU A 207 10.35 8.17 -11.82
CA LEU A 207 10.05 8.86 -10.57
C LEU A 207 10.70 8.12 -9.39
N PRO A 208 11.73 8.69 -8.72
CA PRO A 208 12.26 8.14 -7.48
C PRO A 208 11.18 8.08 -6.41
N ALA A 209 11.20 7.02 -5.61
CA ALA A 209 10.24 6.85 -4.54
C ALA A 209 10.91 6.37 -3.25
N CYS A 210 10.49 6.97 -2.15
CA CYS A 210 10.81 6.59 -0.78
C CYS A 210 9.58 5.88 -0.18
N TYR A 211 9.74 4.62 0.17
CA TYR A 211 8.69 3.81 0.80
C TYR A 211 8.96 3.66 2.28
N LEU A 212 8.02 4.09 3.11
CA LEU A 212 8.01 3.80 4.54
C LEU A 212 7.17 2.54 4.73
N LEU A 213 7.84 1.42 5.01
CA LEU A 213 7.22 0.11 5.12
C LEU A 213 6.98 -0.24 6.59
N HIS A 214 5.73 -0.46 6.95
CA HIS A 214 5.29 -0.90 8.27
C HIS A 214 4.87 -2.36 8.18
N THR A 215 5.72 -3.28 8.64
CA THR A 215 5.45 -4.71 8.58
C THR A 215 4.95 -5.21 9.93
N VAL A 216 3.88 -6.00 9.93
CA VAL A 216 3.36 -6.69 11.11
C VAL A 216 3.00 -8.13 10.76
N ASP A 217 3.06 -9.01 11.76
CA ASP A 217 2.50 -10.34 11.69
C ASP A 217 1.10 -10.33 12.30
N ALA A 218 0.17 -11.01 11.67
CA ALA A 218 -1.19 -11.14 12.16
C ALA A 218 -1.74 -12.56 11.96
N GLU A 219 -2.64 -12.97 12.84
CA GLU A 219 -3.51 -14.13 12.67
C GLU A 219 -4.89 -13.62 12.28
N VAL A 220 -5.54 -14.28 11.33
CA VAL A 220 -6.90 -13.95 10.88
C VAL A 220 -7.75 -15.21 10.95
N ALA A 221 -8.78 -15.18 11.78
CA ALA A 221 -9.71 -16.29 11.90
C ALA A 221 -10.67 -16.37 10.70
N GLY A 222 -11.21 -17.55 10.40
CA GLY A 222 -12.19 -17.75 9.33
C GLY A 222 -11.62 -17.80 7.91
N LEU A 223 -10.30 -17.74 7.74
CA LEU A 223 -9.67 -18.01 6.45
C LEU A 223 -9.69 -19.52 6.14
N PRO A 224 -9.88 -19.94 4.87
CA PRO A 224 -9.93 -21.34 4.45
C PRO A 224 -8.60 -22.09 4.62
#